data_f97200758e99c8f15874e562f0df6533
#
_entry.id   f97200758e99c8f15874e562f0df6533
#
_cell.length_a   1.000
_cell.length_b   1.000
_cell.length_c   1.000
_cell.angle_alpha   90.00
_cell.angle_beta   90.00
_cell.angle_gamma   90.00
#
_symmetry.space_group_name_H-M   'P 1'
#
loop_
_entity.id
_entity.type
_entity.pdbx_description
1 polymer ?
#
loop_
_entity_poly.entity_id
_entity_poly.type
_entity_poly.pdbx_seq_one_letter_code
_entity_poly.pdbx_strand_id
1 'polypeptide(L)'
;MVKHVSNYSKAQIALHWVVVLGVIFQIAFHEFIVEAMQAFERGESVGTLGTVMAYAHVASGSLIFLAVVTRIVLRIRRGVPDHAPSTPALAARLSSLMHNGLYAVLLAMVVTGGMTFNAVADLGRVHWALNIALVVMIAGHVAAALWNQYVRKDGTLARMIPALNKFGS
;
A
#
# COMPACT_ATOMS: atom_id res chain seq x y z
N MET A 1 -3.31 22.49 -7.58
CA MET A 1 -4.42 21.86 -8.34
C MET A 1 -3.96 20.52 -8.90
N VAL A 2 -4.67 19.42 -8.64
CA VAL A 2 -4.39 18.13 -9.26
C VAL A 2 -4.89 18.17 -10.70
N LYS A 3 -4.05 17.81 -11.67
CA LYS A 3 -4.44 17.75 -13.08
C LYS A 3 -5.38 16.56 -13.30
N HIS A 4 -6.46 16.78 -14.02
CA HIS A 4 -7.38 15.73 -14.44
C HIS A 4 -6.91 15.12 -15.76
N VAL A 5 -6.88 13.80 -15.83
CA VAL A 5 -6.42 13.04 -17.00
C VAL A 5 -7.37 11.88 -17.26
N SER A 6 -7.41 11.37 -18.49
CA SER A 6 -8.31 10.28 -18.87
C SER A 6 -7.91 8.92 -18.25
N ASN A 7 -6.62 8.64 -18.12
CA ASN A 7 -6.11 7.36 -17.65
C ASN A 7 -4.85 7.51 -16.80
N TYR A 8 -4.58 6.52 -15.95
CA TYR A 8 -3.31 6.40 -15.25
C TYR A 8 -2.16 6.10 -16.23
N SER A 9 -0.99 6.66 -15.99
CA SER A 9 0.21 6.30 -16.74
C SER A 9 0.68 4.88 -16.38
N LYS A 10 1.41 4.26 -17.30
CA LYS A 10 2.03 2.93 -17.06
C LYS A 10 2.87 2.91 -15.77
N ALA A 11 3.61 3.99 -15.48
CA ALA A 11 4.39 4.13 -14.25
C ALA A 11 3.50 4.16 -13.00
N GLN A 12 2.37 4.87 -13.01
CA GLN A 12 1.43 4.89 -11.89
C GLN A 12 0.81 3.51 -11.62
N ILE A 13 0.50 2.76 -12.69
CA ILE A 13 -0.02 1.38 -12.59
C ILE A 13 1.07 0.43 -12.07
N ALA A 14 2.27 0.47 -12.64
CA ALA A 14 3.37 -0.40 -12.22
C ALA A 14 3.74 -0.18 -10.74
N LEU A 15 3.88 1.08 -10.31
CA LEU A 15 4.16 1.42 -8.91
C LEU A 15 3.01 1.02 -7.97
N HIS A 16 1.76 1.04 -8.44
CA HIS A 16 0.65 0.51 -7.65
C HIS A 16 0.86 -0.99 -7.36
N TRP A 17 1.18 -1.76 -8.37
CA TRP A 17 1.40 -3.20 -8.22
C TRP A 17 2.67 -3.54 -7.43
N VAL A 18 3.72 -2.72 -7.53
CA VAL A 18 4.91 -2.84 -6.65
C VAL A 18 4.51 -2.68 -5.19
N VAL A 19 3.69 -1.69 -4.85
CA VAL A 19 3.18 -1.51 -3.48
C VAL A 19 2.30 -2.69 -3.06
N VAL A 20 1.37 -3.15 -3.91
CA VAL A 20 0.50 -4.29 -3.61
C VAL A 20 1.31 -5.54 -3.30
N LEU A 21 2.25 -5.91 -4.18
CA LEU A 21 3.08 -7.12 -4.01
C LEU A 21 3.99 -6.98 -2.78
N GLY A 22 4.56 -5.80 -2.57
CA GLY A 22 5.37 -5.53 -1.38
C GLY A 22 4.57 -5.68 -0.09
N VAL A 23 3.35 -5.14 -0.03
CA VAL A 23 2.48 -5.26 1.17
C VAL A 23 2.03 -6.71 1.38
N ILE A 24 1.70 -7.45 0.32
CA ILE A 24 1.40 -8.89 0.43
C ILE A 24 2.60 -9.64 1.03
N PHE A 25 3.82 -9.37 0.56
CA PHE A 25 5.04 -9.96 1.10
C PHE A 25 5.21 -9.61 2.58
N GLN A 26 5.05 -8.34 2.97
CA GLN A 26 5.15 -7.88 4.36
C GLN A 26 4.18 -8.64 5.27
N ILE A 27 2.93 -8.79 4.86
CA ILE A 27 1.91 -9.49 5.67
C ILE A 27 2.19 -11.00 5.73
N ALA A 28 2.53 -11.61 4.59
CA ALA A 28 2.72 -13.06 4.50
C ALA A 28 3.93 -13.57 5.30
N PHE A 29 4.96 -12.73 5.46
CA PHE A 29 6.24 -13.12 6.07
C PHE A 29 6.59 -12.32 7.32
N HIS A 30 5.62 -11.62 7.94
CA HIS A 30 5.88 -10.74 9.08
C HIS A 30 6.39 -11.49 10.33
N GLU A 31 6.04 -12.75 10.50
CA GLU A 31 6.48 -13.56 11.65
C GLU A 31 8.01 -13.66 11.74
N PHE A 32 8.70 -13.71 10.61
CA PHE A 32 10.16 -13.76 10.60
C PHE A 32 10.82 -12.52 11.23
N ILE A 33 10.29 -11.32 10.98
CA ILE A 33 10.83 -10.10 11.60
C ILE A 33 10.46 -10.04 13.08
N VAL A 34 9.26 -10.49 13.46
CA VAL A 34 8.84 -10.55 14.87
C VAL A 34 9.74 -11.50 15.66
N GLU A 35 9.98 -12.72 15.15
CA GLU A 35 10.86 -13.69 15.75
C GLU A 35 12.30 -13.15 15.87
N ALA A 36 12.81 -12.51 14.81
CA ALA A 36 14.16 -11.94 14.82
C ALA A 36 14.31 -10.82 15.85
N MET A 37 13.33 -9.94 16.00
CA MET A 37 13.34 -8.87 17.00
C MET A 37 13.27 -9.43 18.42
N GLN A 38 12.42 -10.43 18.69
CA GLN A 38 12.33 -11.08 19.98
C GLN A 38 13.61 -11.84 20.34
N ALA A 39 14.24 -12.53 19.38
CA ALA A 39 15.51 -13.20 19.60
C ALA A 39 16.61 -12.19 19.93
N PHE A 40 16.66 -11.07 19.21
CA PHE A 40 17.60 -9.99 19.51
C PHE A 40 17.43 -9.45 20.94
N GLU A 41 16.19 -9.21 21.40
CA GLU A 41 15.91 -8.77 22.77
C GLU A 41 16.36 -9.77 23.83
N ARG A 42 16.34 -11.08 23.53
CA ARG A 42 16.81 -12.15 24.41
C ARG A 42 18.31 -12.44 24.32
N GLY A 43 19.03 -11.73 23.44
CA GLY A 43 20.45 -12.01 23.13
C GLY A 43 20.65 -13.33 22.38
N GLU A 44 19.64 -13.84 21.71
CA GLU A 44 19.66 -15.08 20.92
C GLU A 44 19.89 -14.77 19.44
N SER A 45 20.30 -15.77 18.68
CA SER A 45 20.42 -15.69 17.22
C SER A 45 19.30 -16.44 16.53
N VAL A 46 18.75 -15.87 15.46
CA VAL A 46 17.89 -16.59 14.52
C VAL A 46 18.75 -17.31 13.48
N GLY A 47 18.23 -18.42 12.93
CA GLY A 47 18.91 -19.12 11.84
C GLY A 47 19.04 -18.27 10.56
N THR A 48 19.83 -18.73 9.61
CA THR A 48 20.11 -18.00 8.35
C THR A 48 18.85 -17.55 7.63
N LEU A 49 17.83 -18.41 7.54
CA LEU A 49 16.55 -18.06 6.91
C LEU A 49 15.86 -16.91 7.64
N GLY A 50 15.77 -16.97 8.99
CA GLY A 50 15.17 -15.90 9.79
C GLY A 50 15.87 -14.56 9.59
N THR A 51 17.21 -14.58 9.58
CA THR A 51 18.03 -13.38 9.32
C THR A 51 17.75 -12.80 7.92
N VAL A 52 17.77 -13.64 6.88
CA VAL A 52 17.51 -13.20 5.48
C VAL A 52 16.12 -12.61 5.36
N MET A 53 15.11 -13.26 5.93
CA MET A 53 13.72 -12.80 5.86
C MET A 53 13.47 -11.51 6.66
N ALA A 54 14.13 -11.33 7.80
CA ALA A 54 14.09 -10.08 8.57
C ALA A 54 14.64 -8.90 7.73
N TYR A 55 15.81 -9.08 7.11
CA TYR A 55 16.36 -8.05 6.22
C TYR A 55 15.52 -7.84 4.96
N ALA A 56 14.92 -8.90 4.40
CA ALA A 56 13.99 -8.79 3.28
C ALA A 56 12.75 -7.97 3.64
N HIS A 57 12.24 -8.09 4.88
CA HIS A 57 11.17 -7.24 5.40
C HIS A 57 11.57 -5.76 5.38
N VAL A 58 12.74 -5.42 5.91
CA VAL A 58 13.23 -4.04 5.94
C VAL A 58 13.48 -3.49 4.52
N ALA A 59 14.10 -4.29 3.66
CA ALA A 59 14.39 -3.90 2.28
C ALA A 59 13.12 -3.67 1.46
N SER A 60 12.14 -4.59 1.57
CA SER A 60 10.86 -4.42 0.87
C SER A 60 10.03 -3.26 1.44
N GLY A 61 10.09 -3.00 2.75
CA GLY A 61 9.51 -1.80 3.37
C GLY A 61 10.11 -0.52 2.79
N SER A 62 11.44 -0.46 2.62
CA SER A 62 12.12 0.68 1.98
C SER A 62 11.70 0.86 0.52
N LEU A 63 11.54 -0.25 -0.23
CA LEU A 63 11.02 -0.21 -1.60
C LEU A 63 9.59 0.30 -1.66
N ILE A 64 8.72 -0.13 -0.74
CA ILE A 64 7.34 0.37 -0.62
C ILE A 64 7.37 1.88 -0.37
N PHE A 65 8.23 2.37 0.54
CA PHE A 65 8.38 3.80 0.82
C PHE A 65 8.69 4.59 -0.45
N LEU A 66 9.74 4.19 -1.18
CA LEU A 66 10.14 4.86 -2.43
C LEU A 66 9.01 4.82 -3.47
N ALA A 67 8.32 3.68 -3.60
CA ALA A 67 7.20 3.54 -4.52
C ALA A 67 6.03 4.47 -4.12
N VAL A 68 5.68 4.55 -2.84
CA VAL A 68 4.61 5.42 -2.33
C VAL A 68 4.95 6.89 -2.54
N VAL A 69 6.17 7.34 -2.19
CA VAL A 69 6.61 8.72 -2.40
C VAL A 69 6.55 9.06 -3.90
N THR A 70 7.06 8.17 -4.75
CA THR A 70 7.02 8.38 -6.21
C THR A 70 5.57 8.45 -6.72
N ARG A 71 4.66 7.61 -6.21
CA ARG A 71 3.22 7.67 -6.56
C ARG A 71 2.59 9.00 -6.15
N ILE A 72 2.92 9.53 -4.97
CA ILE A 72 2.44 10.85 -4.51
C ILE A 72 2.95 11.94 -5.47
N VAL A 73 4.24 11.93 -5.81
CA VAL A 73 4.83 12.90 -6.75
C VAL A 73 4.16 12.80 -8.13
N LEU A 74 3.94 11.60 -8.65
CA LEU A 74 3.26 11.41 -9.93
C LEU A 74 1.79 11.85 -9.86
N ARG A 75 1.11 11.61 -8.75
CA ARG A 75 -0.27 12.09 -8.53
C ARG A 75 -0.35 13.62 -8.59
N ILE A 76 0.61 14.31 -7.98
CA ILE A 76 0.66 15.77 -7.97
C ILE A 76 1.04 16.32 -9.36
N ARG A 77 2.05 15.73 -10.01
CA ARG A 77 2.59 16.24 -11.27
C ARG A 77 1.73 15.88 -12.49
N ARG A 78 1.25 14.64 -12.57
CA ARG A 78 0.51 14.10 -13.73
C ARG A 78 -1.00 14.12 -13.56
N GLY A 79 -1.48 14.15 -12.31
CA GLY A 79 -2.90 14.07 -12.00
C GLY A 79 -3.39 12.64 -11.85
N VAL A 80 -4.71 12.53 -11.69
CA VAL A 80 -5.46 11.27 -11.56
C VAL A 80 -6.67 11.32 -12.49
N PRO A 81 -7.17 10.17 -12.98
CA PRO A 81 -8.40 10.10 -13.74
C PRO A 81 -9.59 10.58 -12.92
N ASP A 82 -10.53 11.26 -13.57
CA ASP A 82 -11.79 11.64 -12.96
C ASP A 82 -12.61 10.41 -12.55
N HIS A 83 -13.42 10.59 -11.52
CA HIS A 83 -14.45 9.60 -11.22
C HIS A 83 -15.46 9.51 -12.37
N ALA A 84 -16.10 8.34 -12.52
CA ALA A 84 -17.17 8.19 -13.50
C ALA A 84 -18.26 9.26 -13.25
N PRO A 85 -18.88 9.82 -14.30
CA PRO A 85 -19.93 10.84 -14.16
C PRO A 85 -21.09 10.40 -13.24
N SER A 86 -21.35 9.09 -13.18
CA SER A 86 -22.37 8.47 -12.31
C SER A 86 -21.93 8.33 -10.85
N THR A 87 -20.69 8.72 -10.47
CA THR A 87 -20.19 8.56 -9.10
C THR A 87 -20.77 9.65 -8.19
N PRO A 88 -21.52 9.30 -7.13
CA PRO A 88 -22.00 10.28 -6.16
C PRO A 88 -20.85 11.06 -5.53
N ALA A 89 -21.07 12.35 -5.24
CA ALA A 89 -20.05 13.22 -4.66
C ALA A 89 -19.46 12.67 -3.35
N LEU A 90 -20.29 12.05 -2.49
CA LEU A 90 -19.83 11.40 -1.28
C LEU A 90 -18.87 10.24 -1.57
N ALA A 91 -19.20 9.36 -2.53
CA ALA A 91 -18.34 8.24 -2.90
C ALA A 91 -17.00 8.72 -3.48
N ALA A 92 -17.00 9.78 -4.28
CA ALA A 92 -15.79 10.41 -4.80
C ALA A 92 -14.89 10.96 -3.67
N ARG A 93 -15.49 11.63 -2.66
CA ARG A 93 -14.78 12.13 -1.47
C ARG A 93 -14.20 10.98 -0.65
N LEU A 94 -15.00 9.94 -0.37
CA LEU A 94 -14.54 8.76 0.38
C LEU A 94 -13.41 8.03 -0.35
N SER A 95 -13.48 7.90 -1.68
CA SER A 95 -12.38 7.36 -2.49
C SER A 95 -11.10 8.16 -2.32
N SER A 96 -11.18 9.48 -2.37
CA SER A 96 -10.02 10.36 -2.20
C SER A 96 -9.44 10.26 -0.78
N LEU A 97 -10.28 10.23 0.25
CA LEU A 97 -9.87 10.04 1.65
C LEU A 97 -9.20 8.69 1.85
N MET A 98 -9.76 7.62 1.29
CA MET A 98 -9.20 6.26 1.36
C MET A 98 -7.77 6.22 0.78
N HIS A 99 -7.55 6.76 -0.41
CA HIS A 99 -6.22 6.78 -1.01
C HIS A 99 -5.22 7.63 -0.21
N ASN A 100 -5.63 8.81 0.27
CA ASN A 100 -4.76 9.65 1.08
C ASN A 100 -4.44 9.00 2.43
N GLY A 101 -5.43 8.34 3.05
CA GLY A 101 -5.24 7.58 4.27
C GLY A 101 -4.28 6.40 4.08
N LEU A 102 -4.43 5.63 2.99
CA LEU A 102 -3.50 4.55 2.65
C LEU A 102 -2.07 5.05 2.48
N TYR A 103 -1.85 6.20 1.80
CA TYR A 103 -0.52 6.79 1.70
C TYR A 103 0.03 7.18 3.07
N ALA A 104 -0.78 7.84 3.91
CA ALA A 104 -0.36 8.27 5.24
C ALA A 104 0.01 7.08 6.12
N VAL A 105 -0.81 6.03 6.15
CA VAL A 105 -0.56 4.83 6.94
C VAL A 105 0.68 4.09 6.43
N LEU A 106 0.85 3.91 5.11
CA LEU A 106 2.04 3.26 4.55
C LEU A 106 3.33 4.02 4.88
N LEU A 107 3.33 5.35 4.82
CA LEU A 107 4.49 6.16 5.20
C LEU A 107 4.78 6.04 6.71
N ALA A 108 3.74 6.11 7.56
CA ALA A 108 3.87 5.94 8.99
C ALA A 108 4.40 4.55 9.38
N MET A 109 3.97 3.49 8.67
CA MET A 109 4.46 2.12 8.84
C MET A 109 5.98 2.04 8.63
N VAL A 110 6.49 2.60 7.52
CA VAL A 110 7.93 2.55 7.25
C VAL A 110 8.73 3.36 8.27
N VAL A 111 8.23 4.53 8.66
CA VAL A 111 8.90 5.37 9.69
C VAL A 111 8.94 4.64 11.03
N THR A 112 7.79 4.15 11.52
CA THR A 112 7.72 3.48 12.83
C THR A 112 8.51 2.17 12.86
N GLY A 113 8.42 1.36 11.80
CA GLY A 113 9.20 0.13 11.68
C GLY A 113 10.70 0.40 11.59
N GLY A 114 11.12 1.38 10.81
CA GLY A 114 12.52 1.77 10.69
C GLY A 114 13.10 2.32 12.00
N MET A 115 12.34 3.11 12.74
CA MET A 115 12.79 3.64 14.05
C MET A 115 12.94 2.51 15.08
N THR A 116 12.01 1.55 15.12
CA THR A 116 12.08 0.38 15.99
C THR A 116 13.26 -0.53 15.61
N PHE A 117 13.40 -0.85 14.34
CA PHE A 117 14.47 -1.73 13.85
C PHE A 117 15.88 -1.17 14.13
N ASN A 118 16.06 0.15 14.04
CA ASN A 118 17.34 0.81 14.30
C ASN A 118 17.51 1.24 15.77
N ALA A 119 16.65 0.79 16.68
CA ALA A 119 16.67 1.13 18.10
C ALA A 119 16.67 2.65 18.40
N VAL A 120 16.08 3.46 17.50
CA VAL A 120 15.94 4.91 17.69
C VAL A 120 14.81 5.23 18.67
N ALA A 121 13.69 4.51 18.55
CA ALA A 121 12.56 4.59 19.47
C ALA A 121 11.77 3.28 19.43
N ASP A 122 11.24 2.84 20.58
CA ASP A 122 10.32 1.69 20.65
C ASP A 122 8.92 2.11 20.17
N LEU A 123 8.66 1.92 18.90
CA LEU A 123 7.38 2.16 18.24
C LEU A 123 6.71 0.87 17.76
N GLY A 124 7.13 -0.29 18.24
CA GLY A 124 6.61 -1.60 17.84
C GLY A 124 5.09 -1.71 17.99
N ARG A 125 4.54 -1.23 19.13
CA ARG A 125 3.08 -1.21 19.36
C ARG A 125 2.34 -0.28 18.37
N VAL A 126 2.94 0.87 18.04
CA VAL A 126 2.37 1.81 17.06
C VAL A 126 2.40 1.19 15.67
N HIS A 127 3.52 0.58 15.29
CA HIS A 127 3.66 -0.13 14.02
C HIS A 127 2.64 -1.27 13.89
N TRP A 128 2.42 -2.05 14.94
CA TRP A 128 1.41 -3.11 14.98
C TRP A 128 -0.02 -2.55 14.82
N ALA A 129 -0.37 -1.48 15.53
CA ALA A 129 -1.67 -0.83 15.41
C ALA A 129 -1.91 -0.28 13.99
N LEU A 130 -0.88 0.32 13.39
CA LEU A 130 -0.92 0.78 12.01
C LEU A 130 -1.09 -0.37 11.01
N ASN A 131 -0.50 -1.55 11.29
CA ASN A 131 -0.68 -2.75 10.47
C ASN A 131 -2.17 -3.19 10.46
N ILE A 132 -2.82 -3.22 11.61
CA ILE A 132 -4.26 -3.53 11.69
C ILE A 132 -5.07 -2.50 10.87
N ALA A 133 -4.79 -1.22 11.07
CA ALA A 133 -5.46 -0.15 10.33
C ALA A 133 -5.24 -0.31 8.81
N LEU A 134 -4.01 -0.63 8.39
CA LEU A 134 -3.67 -0.86 6.99
C LEU A 134 -4.47 -2.02 6.39
N VAL A 135 -4.54 -3.17 7.07
CA VAL A 135 -5.28 -4.35 6.61
C VAL A 135 -6.77 -4.03 6.45
N VAL A 136 -7.39 -3.35 7.43
CA VAL A 136 -8.80 -2.93 7.35
C VAL A 136 -9.02 -1.96 6.19
N MET A 137 -8.12 -0.99 6.00
CA MET A 137 -8.22 -0.04 4.90
C MET A 137 -8.02 -0.72 3.53
N ILE A 138 -7.11 -1.66 3.41
CA ILE A 138 -6.93 -2.45 2.18
C ILE A 138 -8.20 -3.25 1.87
N ALA A 139 -8.78 -3.93 2.86
CA ALA A 139 -10.03 -4.67 2.68
C ALA A 139 -11.16 -3.76 2.17
N GLY A 140 -11.33 -2.58 2.77
CA GLY A 140 -12.30 -1.59 2.32
C GLY A 140 -12.00 -1.04 0.93
N HIS A 141 -10.73 -0.78 0.61
CA HIS A 141 -10.30 -0.32 -0.72
C HIS A 141 -10.60 -1.35 -1.81
N VAL A 142 -10.25 -2.62 -1.56
CA VAL A 142 -10.53 -3.72 -2.49
C VAL A 142 -12.03 -3.93 -2.65
N ALA A 143 -12.79 -3.97 -1.55
CA ALA A 143 -14.24 -4.12 -1.59
C ALA A 143 -14.91 -3.00 -2.40
N ALA A 144 -14.49 -1.74 -2.20
CA ALA A 144 -14.99 -0.61 -2.98
C ALA A 144 -14.64 -0.71 -4.47
N ALA A 145 -13.41 -1.16 -4.81
CA ALA A 145 -13.01 -1.35 -6.20
C ALA A 145 -13.83 -2.44 -6.89
N LEU A 146 -14.06 -3.57 -6.21
CA LEU A 146 -14.91 -4.68 -6.71
C LEU A 146 -16.37 -4.24 -6.87
N TRP A 147 -16.92 -3.53 -5.86
CA TRP A 147 -18.27 -2.97 -5.95
C TRP A 147 -18.43 -2.05 -7.16
N ASN A 148 -17.51 -1.13 -7.33
CA ASN A 148 -17.53 -0.19 -8.45
C ASN A 148 -17.42 -0.91 -9.81
N GLN A 149 -16.59 -1.95 -9.90
CA GLN A 149 -16.41 -2.73 -11.13
C GLN A 149 -17.64 -3.57 -11.47
N TYR A 150 -18.16 -4.35 -10.51
CA TYR A 150 -19.16 -5.39 -10.80
C TYR A 150 -20.60 -4.93 -10.56
N VAL A 151 -20.84 -4.05 -9.58
CA VAL A 151 -22.19 -3.55 -9.28
C VAL A 151 -22.47 -2.25 -10.03
N ARG A 152 -21.57 -1.27 -9.95
CA ARG A 152 -21.73 0.01 -10.62
C ARG A 152 -21.30 -0.01 -12.08
N LYS A 153 -20.47 -0.99 -12.46
CA LYS A 153 -19.96 -1.19 -13.83
C LYS A 153 -19.27 0.07 -14.39
N ASP A 154 -18.52 0.77 -13.53
CA ASP A 154 -17.89 2.05 -13.86
C ASP A 154 -16.45 1.92 -14.39
N GLY A 155 -15.94 0.68 -14.55
CA GLY A 155 -14.62 0.40 -15.10
C GLY A 155 -13.45 0.78 -14.17
N THR A 156 -13.70 1.04 -12.90
CA THR A 156 -12.65 1.47 -11.94
C THR A 156 -11.48 0.49 -11.87
N LEU A 157 -11.76 -0.81 -11.78
CA LEU A 157 -10.71 -1.85 -11.68
C LEU A 157 -9.90 -1.96 -12.98
N ALA A 158 -10.55 -1.80 -14.14
CA ALA A 158 -9.91 -1.85 -15.45
C ALA A 158 -8.86 -0.74 -15.65
N ARG A 159 -8.96 0.38 -14.90
CA ARG A 159 -7.94 1.44 -14.91
C ARG A 159 -6.61 1.00 -14.29
N MET A 160 -6.63 0.00 -13.39
CA MET A 160 -5.43 -0.56 -12.74
C MET A 160 -5.06 -1.95 -13.28
N ILE A 161 -6.01 -2.63 -13.97
CA ILE A 161 -5.80 -3.90 -14.66
C ILE A 161 -6.25 -3.74 -16.11
N PRO A 162 -5.40 -3.17 -17.00
CA PRO A 162 -5.77 -2.89 -18.38
C PRO A 162 -6.22 -4.12 -19.19
N ALA A 163 -5.81 -5.31 -18.78
CA ALA A 163 -6.27 -6.56 -19.40
C ALA A 163 -7.80 -6.75 -19.32
N LEU A 164 -8.45 -6.22 -18.30
CA LEU A 164 -9.92 -6.32 -18.15
C LEU A 164 -10.69 -5.54 -19.23
N ASN A 165 -10.09 -4.54 -19.85
CA ASN A 165 -10.71 -3.81 -20.94
C ASN A 165 -10.89 -4.67 -22.21
N LYS A 166 -10.14 -5.79 -22.34
CA LYS A 166 -10.24 -6.69 -23.49
C LYS A 166 -11.40 -7.70 -23.40
N PHE A 167 -12.01 -7.83 -22.24
CA PHE A 167 -13.09 -8.79 -21.98
C PHE A 167 -14.47 -8.13 -21.87
N GLY A 168 -14.57 -6.81 -22.08
CA GLY A 168 -15.79 -6.02 -21.93
C GLY A 168 -16.29 -5.37 -23.23
N SER A 169 -15.75 -5.78 -24.39
CA SER A 169 -16.20 -5.36 -25.74
C SER A 169 -16.91 -6.48 -26.45
#